data_f2d5418c5ac66a217f907f18ce6c6f87
#
_entry.id   f2d5418c5ac66a217f907f18ce6c6f87
#
_cell.length_a   1.000
_cell.length_b   1.000
_cell.length_c   1.000
_cell.angle_alpha   90.00
_cell.angle_beta   90.00
_cell.angle_gamma   90.00
#
_symmetry.space_group_name_H-M   'P 1'
#
loop_
_entity.id
_entity.type
_entity.pdbx_description
1 polymer ?
#
loop_
_entity_poly.entity_id
_entity_poly.type
_entity_poly.pdbx_seq_one_letter_code
_entity_poly.pdbx_strand_id
1 'polypeptide(L)'
;MSKGVMYVDNIRVEYDNEPNVLEVCRKAGVEIPNFCFHSDLSVYGACRMCMVEEEGTGKIDAACTMPPKNELHIRTNTARLLKYRRMIIELLLSAHCRDCTTCEKNRACRLQEMAVRFGIHHVRFDDTREHVKMDFSSPSVTMDLNKCILCGDCVRVCHEVQGVSNLRFAGRGPGLHIATTDNKPLSETHCVSCGQCSAVCTTGAITIKNDIGPAWKALQDPQKRVVIQIAPAVRVAIGEAYGLPAGENVLDKLVTALKIMGADEVYDTIFGADLTVREESAEFLRRLETGENLPLMTSCCPAWVKYVENERPEFLKNLSTARSPMQMFASVLKENYRKKDAEDGRTTFHIAIMPCTAKKMEARREEFRDAYGVPYVDLVLTTQEVVQMMKESGIRFQMLEKESPDLPYGMGSGAAEIFGTSGGVAEAVIRCCTPDKSKNALRTIEHSGIRGTDAVRFAEVTINGRTVRAAIVHGLGSAAKLLDQIRSGEVQADLVEVMSCRTGCVGGAGQPYALMAKKLQRAQGLYEIDRSAMFKRSERNPVIDAMYANGLADRAHELLHIEYKD
;
A
#
# COMPACT_ATOMS: atom_id res chain seq x y z
N MET A 1 9.90 -30.08 -3.33
CA MET A 1 8.58 -30.16 -2.67
C MET A 1 7.83 -31.34 -3.29
N SER A 2 7.03 -32.07 -2.54
CA SER A 2 6.45 -33.35 -2.97
C SER A 2 5.06 -33.18 -3.57
N LYS A 3 4.81 -33.89 -4.68
CA LYS A 3 3.45 -34.14 -5.19
C LYS A 3 2.86 -35.32 -4.44
N GLY A 4 1.55 -35.29 -4.19
CA GLY A 4 0.87 -36.42 -3.56
C GLY A 4 -0.63 -36.17 -3.44
N VAL A 5 -1.26 -37.07 -2.74
CA VAL A 5 -2.68 -37.06 -2.42
C VAL A 5 -2.82 -37.08 -0.91
N MET A 6 -3.74 -36.27 -0.38
CA MET A 6 -4.17 -36.37 1.01
C MET A 6 -5.69 -36.23 1.11
N TYR A 7 -6.24 -36.54 2.27
CA TYR A 7 -7.67 -36.51 2.51
C TYR A 7 -8.02 -35.52 3.62
N VAL A 8 -8.87 -34.54 3.27
CA VAL A 8 -9.35 -33.50 4.18
C VAL A 8 -10.84 -33.74 4.40
N ASP A 9 -11.26 -34.10 5.61
CA ASP A 9 -12.66 -34.42 5.92
C ASP A 9 -13.30 -35.41 4.91
N ASN A 10 -12.56 -36.44 4.49
CA ASN A 10 -12.86 -37.41 3.43
C ASN A 10 -12.81 -36.88 1.98
N ILE A 11 -12.46 -35.62 1.75
CA ILE A 11 -12.29 -35.07 0.42
C ILE A 11 -10.87 -35.41 -0.07
N ARG A 12 -10.76 -36.13 -1.18
CA ARG A 12 -9.46 -36.42 -1.83
C ARG A 12 -8.92 -35.17 -2.48
N VAL A 13 -7.71 -34.73 -2.11
CA VAL A 13 -7.07 -33.52 -2.61
C VAL A 13 -5.67 -33.85 -3.13
N GLU A 14 -5.41 -33.53 -4.37
CA GLU A 14 -4.07 -33.57 -4.94
C GLU A 14 -3.32 -32.29 -4.58
N TYR A 15 -2.11 -32.44 -4.05
CA TYR A 15 -1.24 -31.31 -3.75
C TYR A 15 0.04 -31.35 -4.60
N ASP A 16 0.51 -30.16 -4.99
CA ASP A 16 1.73 -29.97 -5.77
C ASP A 16 2.38 -28.65 -5.31
N ASN A 17 3.36 -28.77 -4.43
CA ASN A 17 4.10 -27.65 -3.86
C ASN A 17 3.36 -26.77 -2.83
N GLU A 18 2.16 -27.09 -2.38
CA GLU A 18 1.56 -26.38 -1.24
C GLU A 18 2.49 -26.47 -0.01
N PRO A 19 2.82 -25.33 0.62
CA PRO A 19 3.86 -25.27 1.67
C PRO A 19 3.44 -25.96 2.97
N ASN A 20 2.14 -26.12 3.21
CA ASN A 20 1.60 -26.70 4.43
C ASN A 20 0.17 -27.23 4.24
N VAL A 21 -0.29 -28.01 5.21
CA VAL A 21 -1.63 -28.62 5.22
C VAL A 21 -2.75 -27.56 5.20
N LEU A 22 -2.54 -26.36 5.77
CA LEU A 22 -3.54 -25.29 5.75
C LEU A 22 -3.88 -24.85 4.30
N GLU A 23 -2.86 -24.75 3.43
CA GLU A 23 -3.08 -24.39 2.02
C GLU A 23 -3.75 -25.53 1.23
N VAL A 24 -3.45 -26.79 1.56
CA VAL A 24 -4.16 -27.94 0.98
C VAL A 24 -5.63 -27.94 1.39
N CYS A 25 -5.94 -27.61 2.65
CA CYS A 25 -7.34 -27.46 3.10
C CYS A 25 -8.08 -26.36 2.35
N ARG A 26 -7.44 -25.22 2.09
CA ARG A 26 -8.01 -24.15 1.26
C ARG A 26 -8.32 -24.60 -0.16
N LYS A 27 -7.41 -25.39 -0.76
CA LYS A 27 -7.60 -26.00 -2.07
C LYS A 27 -8.77 -26.97 -2.09
N ALA A 28 -9.02 -27.67 -0.98
CA ALA A 28 -10.19 -28.52 -0.77
C ALA A 28 -11.51 -27.75 -0.58
N GLY A 29 -11.49 -26.40 -0.54
CA GLY A 29 -12.64 -25.58 -0.19
C GLY A 29 -12.96 -25.55 1.31
N VAL A 30 -12.04 -26.04 2.17
CA VAL A 30 -12.21 -26.07 3.63
C VAL A 30 -11.44 -24.92 4.27
N GLU A 31 -12.17 -23.94 4.81
CA GLU A 31 -11.58 -22.80 5.49
C GLU A 31 -11.37 -23.08 6.99
N ILE A 32 -10.11 -23.32 7.35
CA ILE A 32 -9.68 -23.49 8.75
C ILE A 32 -9.36 -22.12 9.35
N PRO A 33 -9.95 -21.78 10.53
CA PRO A 33 -9.68 -20.50 11.18
C PRO A 33 -8.22 -20.38 11.62
N ASN A 34 -7.65 -19.18 11.44
CA ASN A 34 -6.29 -18.87 11.88
C ASN A 34 -6.17 -17.37 12.16
N PHE A 35 -5.15 -16.96 12.97
CA PHE A 35 -4.84 -15.56 13.23
C PHE A 35 -3.40 -15.20 12.84
N CYS A 36 -2.42 -16.07 13.10
CA CYS A 36 -0.99 -15.79 12.94
C CYS A 36 -0.39 -16.30 11.63
N PHE A 37 -1.20 -16.78 10.70
CA PHE A 37 -0.73 -17.22 9.40
C PHE A 37 -1.07 -16.19 8.32
N HIS A 38 -0.04 -15.74 7.62
CA HIS A 38 -0.15 -14.88 6.45
C HIS A 38 0.74 -15.44 5.34
N SER A 39 0.19 -15.57 4.11
CA SER A 39 0.91 -16.19 2.98
C SER A 39 2.22 -15.49 2.63
N ASP A 40 2.33 -14.20 2.93
CA ASP A 40 3.49 -13.37 2.58
C ASP A 40 4.56 -13.33 3.68
N LEU A 41 4.33 -14.02 4.82
CA LEU A 41 5.21 -14.01 6.00
C LEU A 41 5.67 -15.42 6.35
N SER A 42 6.75 -15.53 7.10
CA SER A 42 7.22 -16.80 7.64
C SER A 42 6.16 -17.49 8.49
N VAL A 43 6.22 -18.81 8.58
CA VAL A 43 5.30 -19.59 9.41
C VAL A 43 5.62 -19.39 10.89
N TYR A 44 4.63 -19.02 11.70
CA TYR A 44 4.82 -18.75 13.12
C TYR A 44 4.18 -19.80 14.05
N GLY A 45 2.95 -20.24 13.76
CA GLY A 45 2.27 -21.32 14.49
C GLY A 45 1.81 -20.98 15.92
N ALA A 46 1.81 -19.70 16.32
CA ALA A 46 1.56 -19.29 17.71
C ALA A 46 0.09 -19.37 18.15
N CYS A 47 -0.86 -19.00 17.29
CA CYS A 47 -2.27 -18.86 17.69
C CYS A 47 -3.01 -20.17 17.93
N ARG A 48 -2.54 -21.29 17.40
CA ARG A 48 -3.12 -22.63 17.51
C ARG A 48 -4.60 -22.76 17.07
N MET A 49 -5.11 -21.80 16.34
CA MET A 49 -6.48 -21.87 15.81
C MET A 49 -6.65 -22.88 14.67
N CYS A 50 -5.60 -23.08 13.88
CA CYS A 50 -5.63 -23.97 12.71
C CYS A 50 -5.36 -25.45 13.02
N MET A 51 -5.64 -25.90 14.25
CA MET A 51 -5.44 -27.30 14.63
C MET A 51 -6.31 -28.25 13.79
N VAL A 52 -5.70 -29.37 13.35
CA VAL A 52 -6.33 -30.50 12.67
C VAL A 52 -6.03 -31.79 13.43
N GLU A 53 -6.87 -32.81 13.26
CA GLU A 53 -6.71 -34.12 13.91
C GLU A 53 -6.43 -35.16 12.85
N GLU A 54 -5.33 -35.91 13.00
CA GLU A 54 -4.94 -37.01 12.14
C GLU A 54 -5.78 -38.26 12.44
N GLU A 55 -6.43 -38.81 11.41
CA GLU A 55 -7.24 -40.03 11.55
C GLU A 55 -6.34 -41.24 11.90
N GLY A 56 -6.88 -42.14 12.69
CA GLY A 56 -6.17 -43.33 13.14
C GLY A 56 -5.25 -43.12 14.34
N THR A 57 -4.51 -42.02 14.39
CA THR A 57 -3.61 -41.70 15.52
C THR A 57 -4.28 -40.78 16.56
N GLY A 58 -5.28 -39.99 16.17
CA GLY A 58 -5.89 -38.95 17.01
C GLY A 58 -4.92 -37.84 17.39
N LYS A 59 -3.77 -37.73 16.72
CA LYS A 59 -2.80 -36.68 16.93
C LYS A 59 -3.37 -35.33 16.45
N ILE A 60 -3.21 -34.29 17.27
CA ILE A 60 -3.61 -32.93 16.92
C ILE A 60 -2.36 -32.08 16.65
N ASP A 61 -2.37 -31.41 15.49
CA ASP A 61 -1.25 -30.53 15.07
C ASP A 61 -1.77 -29.28 14.36
N ALA A 62 -0.93 -28.25 14.26
CA ALA A 62 -1.30 -27.00 13.61
C ALA A 62 -1.08 -27.10 12.08
N ALA A 63 -2.15 -27.04 11.30
CA ALA A 63 -2.12 -27.18 9.85
C ALA A 63 -1.16 -26.20 9.14
N CYS A 64 -0.95 -25.00 9.67
CA CYS A 64 -0.04 -24.01 9.09
C CYS A 64 1.44 -24.36 9.23
N THR A 65 1.81 -25.25 10.18
CA THR A 65 3.18 -25.70 10.40
C THR A 65 3.45 -27.13 9.88
N MET A 66 2.38 -27.81 9.48
CA MET A 66 2.40 -29.22 9.11
C MET A 66 2.65 -29.35 7.60
N PRO A 67 3.74 -30.02 7.15
CA PRO A 67 3.94 -30.29 5.74
C PRO A 67 2.92 -31.30 5.22
N PRO A 68 2.43 -31.18 3.98
CA PRO A 68 1.56 -32.18 3.39
C PRO A 68 2.32 -33.51 3.20
N LYS A 69 1.61 -34.63 3.42
CA LYS A 69 2.15 -35.98 3.25
C LYS A 69 1.19 -36.83 2.44
N ASN A 70 1.76 -37.71 1.60
CA ASN A 70 0.96 -38.63 0.81
C ASN A 70 0.13 -39.55 1.72
N GLU A 71 -1.12 -39.82 1.34
CA GLU A 71 -2.09 -40.65 2.09
C GLU A 71 -2.34 -40.18 3.52
N LEU A 72 -2.09 -38.89 3.82
CA LEU A 72 -2.45 -38.32 5.12
C LEU A 72 -3.95 -38.03 5.17
N HIS A 73 -4.63 -38.59 6.18
CA HIS A 73 -6.04 -38.37 6.45
C HIS A 73 -6.20 -37.44 7.66
N ILE A 74 -6.87 -36.31 7.49
CA ILE A 74 -7.12 -35.33 8.55
C ILE A 74 -8.59 -34.98 8.68
N ARG A 75 -8.99 -34.66 9.92
CA ARG A 75 -10.25 -34.03 10.26
C ARG A 75 -10.04 -32.60 10.68
N THR A 76 -10.92 -31.72 10.23
CA THR A 76 -10.83 -30.27 10.53
C THR A 76 -11.89 -29.81 11.53
N ASN A 77 -12.92 -30.60 11.84
CA ASN A 77 -14.14 -30.18 12.52
C ASN A 77 -14.65 -31.15 13.61
N THR A 78 -13.76 -31.96 14.22
CA THR A 78 -14.15 -32.85 15.31
C THR A 78 -14.64 -32.06 16.54
N ALA A 79 -15.50 -32.69 17.37
CA ALA A 79 -15.98 -32.07 18.61
C ALA A 79 -14.83 -31.61 19.53
N ARG A 80 -13.70 -32.35 19.52
CA ARG A 80 -12.47 -32.02 20.25
C ARG A 80 -11.83 -30.73 19.71
N LEU A 81 -11.68 -30.59 18.39
CA LEU A 81 -11.14 -29.40 17.75
C LEU A 81 -12.02 -28.17 17.96
N LEU A 82 -13.36 -28.32 17.85
CA LEU A 82 -14.31 -27.24 18.08
C LEU A 82 -14.23 -26.74 19.53
N LYS A 83 -14.07 -27.65 20.51
CA LYS A 83 -13.87 -27.28 21.92
C LYS A 83 -12.57 -26.49 22.12
N TYR A 84 -11.47 -26.90 21.50
CA TYR A 84 -10.21 -26.19 21.59
C TYR A 84 -10.28 -24.78 20.97
N ARG A 85 -10.87 -24.64 19.78
CA ARG A 85 -11.03 -23.35 19.15
C ARG A 85 -11.87 -22.38 19.98
N ARG A 86 -12.97 -22.84 20.55
CA ARG A 86 -13.79 -22.03 21.48
C ARG A 86 -12.98 -21.55 22.66
N MET A 87 -12.21 -22.44 23.30
CA MET A 87 -11.36 -22.08 24.44
C MET A 87 -10.28 -21.05 24.05
N ILE A 88 -9.62 -21.22 22.90
CA ILE A 88 -8.63 -20.27 22.41
C ILE A 88 -9.27 -18.88 22.19
N ILE A 89 -10.44 -18.83 21.56
CA ILE A 89 -11.14 -17.55 21.32
C ILE A 89 -11.53 -16.88 22.65
N GLU A 90 -12.04 -17.64 23.63
CA GLU A 90 -12.35 -17.10 24.97
C GLU A 90 -11.08 -16.55 25.66
N LEU A 91 -9.94 -17.24 25.59
CA LEU A 91 -8.67 -16.78 26.13
C LEU A 91 -8.17 -15.51 25.41
N LEU A 92 -8.33 -15.41 24.09
CA LEU A 92 -7.98 -14.19 23.35
C LEU A 92 -8.92 -13.02 23.72
N LEU A 93 -10.21 -13.30 23.91
CA LEU A 93 -11.19 -12.30 24.30
C LEU A 93 -11.04 -11.86 25.76
N SER A 94 -10.58 -12.73 26.67
CA SER A 94 -10.35 -12.35 28.06
C SER A 94 -9.29 -11.26 28.19
N ALA A 95 -8.31 -11.30 27.30
CA ALA A 95 -7.22 -10.35 27.24
C ALA A 95 -7.42 -9.23 26.18
N HIS A 96 -8.66 -8.96 25.76
CA HIS A 96 -9.01 -7.98 24.76
C HIS A 96 -10.10 -7.04 25.28
N CYS A 97 -10.01 -5.73 24.97
CA CYS A 97 -10.92 -4.72 25.53
C CYS A 97 -12.41 -4.94 25.19
N ARG A 98 -12.72 -5.66 24.13
CA ARG A 98 -14.10 -6.03 23.69
C ARG A 98 -15.03 -4.86 23.33
N ASP A 99 -14.51 -3.64 23.20
CA ASP A 99 -15.27 -2.43 22.83
C ASP A 99 -15.57 -2.39 21.32
N CYS A 100 -16.20 -3.44 20.81
CA CYS A 100 -16.37 -3.65 19.37
C CYS A 100 -17.18 -2.55 18.68
N THR A 101 -18.19 -2.00 19.34
CA THR A 101 -19.07 -0.97 18.75
C THR A 101 -18.37 0.34 18.47
N THR A 102 -17.31 0.66 19.21
CA THR A 102 -16.49 1.87 19.06
C THR A 102 -15.15 1.61 18.39
N CYS A 103 -14.88 0.36 18.02
CA CYS A 103 -13.62 -0.05 17.41
C CYS A 103 -13.59 0.26 15.91
N GLU A 104 -12.54 0.88 15.40
CA GLU A 104 -12.35 1.15 13.97
C GLU A 104 -12.33 -0.11 13.09
N LYS A 105 -12.01 -1.28 13.68
CA LYS A 105 -12.07 -2.59 12.99
C LYS A 105 -13.43 -3.30 13.16
N ASN A 106 -14.45 -2.64 13.69
CA ASN A 106 -15.77 -3.23 13.81
C ASN A 106 -16.27 -3.78 12.46
N ARG A 107 -16.81 -5.00 12.46
CA ARG A 107 -17.24 -5.75 11.26
C ARG A 107 -16.12 -6.17 10.28
N ALA A 108 -14.86 -5.75 10.53
CA ALA A 108 -13.69 -6.15 9.76
C ALA A 108 -12.59 -6.81 10.62
N CYS A 109 -12.93 -7.18 11.86
CA CYS A 109 -12.05 -7.79 12.83
C CYS A 109 -12.18 -9.32 12.79
N ARG A 110 -11.09 -10.02 12.54
CA ARG A 110 -11.08 -11.51 12.50
C ARG A 110 -11.41 -12.14 13.85
N LEU A 111 -11.03 -11.50 14.97
CA LEU A 111 -11.38 -12.01 16.29
C LEU A 111 -12.90 -11.91 16.53
N GLN A 112 -13.54 -10.79 16.16
CA GLN A 112 -14.98 -10.60 16.23
C GLN A 112 -15.72 -11.62 15.35
N GLU A 113 -15.27 -11.81 14.11
CA GLU A 113 -15.82 -12.82 13.18
C GLU A 113 -15.75 -14.23 13.78
N MET A 114 -14.61 -14.60 14.35
CA MET A 114 -14.44 -15.92 14.97
C MET A 114 -15.29 -16.07 16.24
N ALA A 115 -15.42 -15.03 17.05
CA ALA A 115 -16.31 -15.06 18.21
C ALA A 115 -17.76 -15.34 17.81
N VAL A 116 -18.25 -14.68 16.76
CA VAL A 116 -19.60 -14.92 16.20
C VAL A 116 -19.70 -16.33 15.61
N ARG A 117 -18.74 -16.74 14.76
CA ARG A 117 -18.71 -18.06 14.10
C ARG A 117 -18.76 -19.22 15.09
N PHE A 118 -18.10 -19.09 16.23
CA PHE A 118 -18.07 -20.14 17.27
C PHE A 118 -19.08 -19.96 18.40
N GLY A 119 -19.96 -18.97 18.31
CA GLY A 119 -21.03 -18.73 19.28
C GLY A 119 -20.51 -18.42 20.68
N ILE A 120 -19.50 -17.54 20.78
CA ILE A 120 -18.96 -17.10 22.07
C ILE A 120 -19.81 -15.95 22.60
N HIS A 121 -20.66 -16.20 23.57
CA HIS A 121 -21.52 -15.20 24.21
C HIS A 121 -21.05 -14.81 25.61
N HIS A 122 -20.17 -15.61 26.21
CA HIS A 122 -19.63 -15.40 27.54
C HIS A 122 -18.16 -15.76 27.56
N VAL A 123 -17.36 -14.95 28.24
CA VAL A 123 -15.91 -15.16 28.44
C VAL A 123 -15.71 -15.54 29.90
N ARG A 124 -15.22 -16.76 30.15
CA ARG A 124 -15.06 -17.34 31.49
C ARG A 124 -13.79 -16.89 32.23
N PHE A 125 -12.86 -16.28 31.50
CA PHE A 125 -11.54 -15.91 32.04
C PHE A 125 -11.47 -14.41 32.29
N ASP A 126 -10.80 -14.03 33.37
CA ASP A 126 -10.57 -12.64 33.74
C ASP A 126 -9.40 -12.05 32.93
N ASP A 127 -9.44 -10.75 32.72
CA ASP A 127 -8.32 -10.01 32.15
C ASP A 127 -7.24 -9.80 33.23
N THR A 128 -6.03 -10.28 32.95
CA THR A 128 -4.87 -10.18 33.84
C THR A 128 -3.80 -9.26 33.28
N ARG A 129 -4.05 -8.58 32.17
CA ARG A 129 -3.08 -7.67 31.53
C ARG A 129 -3.26 -6.24 32.03
N GLU A 130 -2.13 -5.53 32.11
CA GLU A 130 -2.14 -4.09 32.34
C GLU A 130 -2.62 -3.36 31.09
N HIS A 131 -3.54 -2.42 31.26
CA HIS A 131 -3.98 -1.53 30.20
C HIS A 131 -2.91 -0.48 29.91
N VAL A 132 -2.57 -0.32 28.63
CA VAL A 132 -1.59 0.64 28.17
C VAL A 132 -2.25 1.81 27.42
N LYS A 133 -1.61 2.98 27.46
CA LYS A 133 -2.10 4.13 26.69
C LYS A 133 -1.94 3.88 25.19
N MET A 134 -2.90 4.38 24.43
CA MET A 134 -2.84 4.36 22.97
C MET A 134 -1.74 5.31 22.48
N ASP A 135 -1.04 4.90 21.43
CA ASP A 135 -0.08 5.76 20.73
C ASP A 135 -0.72 6.35 19.46
N PHE A 136 -0.90 7.67 19.48
CA PHE A 136 -1.42 8.48 18.36
C PHE A 136 -0.33 9.36 17.71
N SER A 137 0.93 9.18 18.11
CA SER A 137 2.03 10.06 17.71
C SER A 137 2.36 9.98 16.22
N SER A 138 2.21 8.80 15.60
CA SER A 138 2.48 8.64 14.18
C SER A 138 1.45 9.38 13.31
N PRO A 139 1.88 10.02 12.22
CA PRO A 139 0.95 10.60 11.24
C PRO A 139 0.18 9.56 10.44
N SER A 140 0.59 8.31 10.43
CA SER A 140 0.14 7.27 9.51
C SER A 140 -0.68 6.17 10.15
N VAL A 141 -0.34 5.77 11.38
CA VAL A 141 -1.02 4.68 12.10
C VAL A 141 -1.23 5.02 13.56
N THR A 142 -2.21 4.38 14.16
CA THR A 142 -2.51 4.42 15.60
C THR A 142 -2.28 3.05 16.20
N MET A 143 -1.70 2.96 17.40
CA MET A 143 -1.49 1.71 18.13
C MET A 143 -2.31 1.68 19.43
N ASP A 144 -3.18 0.68 19.55
CA ASP A 144 -3.94 0.34 20.76
C ASP A 144 -3.64 -1.10 21.17
N LEU A 145 -2.63 -1.28 21.99
CA LEU A 145 -2.17 -2.61 22.38
C LEU A 145 -3.15 -3.37 23.27
N ASN A 146 -4.18 -2.69 23.82
CA ASN A 146 -5.26 -3.35 24.56
C ASN A 146 -6.12 -4.25 23.65
N LYS A 147 -5.99 -4.09 22.33
CA LYS A 147 -6.62 -4.91 21.30
C LYS A 147 -5.69 -5.96 20.69
N CYS A 148 -4.46 -6.09 21.19
CA CYS A 148 -3.46 -7.00 20.63
C CYS A 148 -3.68 -8.44 21.09
N ILE A 149 -3.69 -9.39 20.14
CA ILE A 149 -3.77 -10.84 20.38
C ILE A 149 -2.42 -11.55 20.24
N LEU A 150 -1.32 -10.80 20.16
CA LEU A 150 0.05 -11.31 20.07
C LEU A 150 0.31 -12.30 18.89
N CYS A 151 -0.39 -12.11 17.77
CA CYS A 151 -0.20 -12.95 16.58
C CYS A 151 1.18 -12.79 15.93
N GLY A 152 1.87 -11.67 16.16
CA GLY A 152 3.22 -11.40 15.65
C GLY A 152 3.30 -10.99 14.18
N ASP A 153 2.17 -10.85 13.46
CA ASP A 153 2.19 -10.50 12.03
C ASP A 153 2.81 -9.12 11.77
N CYS A 154 2.53 -8.14 12.64
CA CYS A 154 3.10 -6.79 12.54
C CYS A 154 4.62 -6.77 12.78
N VAL A 155 5.12 -7.59 13.69
CA VAL A 155 6.57 -7.75 13.94
C VAL A 155 7.25 -8.35 12.71
N ARG A 156 6.68 -9.45 12.19
CA ARG A 156 7.25 -10.16 11.04
C ARG A 156 7.21 -9.33 9.76
N VAL A 157 6.11 -8.64 9.46
CA VAL A 157 6.07 -7.79 8.27
C VAL A 157 7.06 -6.63 8.36
N CYS A 158 7.23 -6.04 9.56
CA CYS A 158 8.19 -4.97 9.79
C CYS A 158 9.65 -5.45 9.64
N HIS A 159 9.94 -6.68 10.06
CA HIS A 159 11.27 -7.28 9.97
C HIS A 159 11.53 -7.93 8.60
N GLU A 160 10.69 -8.86 8.18
CA GLU A 160 10.95 -9.73 7.02
C GLU A 160 10.72 -9.02 5.68
N VAL A 161 9.68 -8.18 5.59
CA VAL A 161 9.28 -7.52 4.34
C VAL A 161 9.85 -6.11 4.26
N GLN A 162 9.75 -5.35 5.37
CA GLN A 162 10.18 -3.95 5.38
C GLN A 162 11.63 -3.75 5.80
N GLY A 163 12.26 -4.72 6.49
CA GLY A 163 13.64 -4.61 6.94
C GLY A 163 13.89 -3.48 7.97
N VAL A 164 12.83 -2.81 8.44
CA VAL A 164 12.91 -1.68 9.38
C VAL A 164 13.02 -2.17 10.82
N SER A 165 12.39 -3.29 11.16
CA SER A 165 12.46 -3.93 12.49
C SER A 165 12.04 -3.06 13.69
N ASN A 166 11.22 -2.03 13.45
CA ASN A 166 10.79 -1.10 14.50
C ASN A 166 9.84 -1.72 15.52
N LEU A 167 9.15 -2.82 15.17
CA LEU A 167 8.24 -3.52 16.07
C LEU A 167 8.85 -4.84 16.52
N ARG A 168 8.74 -5.14 17.84
CA ARG A 168 9.29 -6.36 18.45
C ARG A 168 8.42 -6.86 19.59
N PHE A 169 8.61 -8.10 19.98
CA PHE A 169 8.08 -8.61 21.24
C PHE A 169 8.95 -8.11 22.41
N ALA A 170 8.31 -7.62 23.45
CA ALA A 170 8.95 -7.19 24.70
C ALA A 170 8.24 -7.80 25.90
N GLY A 171 8.94 -7.92 27.03
CA GLY A 171 8.42 -8.57 28.21
C GLY A 171 8.35 -10.10 28.12
N ARG A 172 7.68 -10.72 29.07
CA ARG A 172 7.44 -12.19 29.13
C ARG A 172 6.23 -12.51 30.01
N GLY A 173 5.67 -13.70 29.86
CA GLY A 173 4.49 -14.12 30.60
C GLY A 173 3.32 -13.16 30.38
N PRO A 174 2.58 -12.77 31.43
CA PRO A 174 1.47 -11.82 31.33
C PRO A 174 1.87 -10.43 30.82
N GLY A 175 3.13 -10.03 31.03
CA GLY A 175 3.69 -8.76 30.55
C GLY A 175 4.21 -8.80 29.11
N LEU A 176 4.02 -9.90 28.36
CA LEU A 176 4.40 -9.97 26.94
C LEU A 176 3.52 -9.01 26.11
N HIS A 177 4.18 -8.14 25.36
CA HIS A 177 3.49 -7.16 24.50
C HIS A 177 4.31 -6.85 23.24
N ILE A 178 3.70 -6.16 22.28
CA ILE A 178 4.41 -5.60 21.13
C ILE A 178 4.95 -4.23 21.56
N ALA A 179 6.22 -3.98 21.28
CA ALA A 179 6.89 -2.73 21.57
C ALA A 179 7.52 -2.13 20.32
N THR A 180 7.66 -0.84 20.33
CA THR A 180 8.51 -0.07 19.39
C THR A 180 9.97 -0.14 19.82
N THR A 181 10.87 0.34 18.98
CA THR A 181 12.28 0.52 19.36
C THR A 181 12.37 1.41 20.61
N ASP A 182 13.08 0.91 21.63
CA ASP A 182 13.30 1.56 22.94
C ASP A 182 12.01 1.96 23.68
N ASN A 183 10.87 1.36 23.36
CA ASN A 183 9.55 1.70 23.90
C ASN A 183 9.14 3.17 23.68
N LYS A 184 9.72 3.83 22.67
CA LYS A 184 9.42 5.22 22.32
C LYS A 184 8.10 5.31 21.54
N PRO A 185 7.42 6.47 21.56
CA PRO A 185 6.32 6.75 20.64
C PRO A 185 6.75 6.53 19.18
N LEU A 186 5.83 6.06 18.33
CA LEU A 186 6.13 5.76 16.90
C LEU A 186 6.78 6.94 16.16
N SER A 187 6.40 8.18 16.49
CA SER A 187 6.95 9.40 15.87
C SER A 187 8.44 9.64 16.20
N GLU A 188 8.92 9.04 17.28
CA GLU A 188 10.30 9.22 17.78
C GLU A 188 11.23 8.06 17.38
N THR A 189 10.73 7.14 16.56
CA THR A 189 11.46 5.97 16.08
C THR A 189 11.83 6.13 14.59
N HIS A 190 12.66 5.22 14.09
CA HIS A 190 12.97 5.13 12.66
C HIS A 190 11.85 4.50 11.80
N CYS A 191 10.61 4.54 12.29
CA CYS A 191 9.45 4.10 11.52
C CYS A 191 9.30 4.89 10.22
N VAL A 192 9.18 4.18 9.10
CA VAL A 192 9.01 4.78 7.75
C VAL A 192 7.55 5.03 7.38
N SER A 193 6.63 4.90 8.32
CA SER A 193 5.19 5.17 8.12
C SER A 193 4.50 4.35 7.02
N CYS A 194 5.08 3.21 6.58
CA CYS A 194 4.56 2.39 5.48
C CYS A 194 3.19 1.75 5.78
N GLY A 195 2.79 1.64 7.06
CA GLY A 195 1.50 1.10 7.50
C GLY A 195 1.28 -0.39 7.25
N GLN A 196 2.26 -1.14 6.76
CA GLN A 196 2.10 -2.57 6.51
C GLN A 196 1.75 -3.35 7.78
N CYS A 197 2.17 -2.87 8.95
CA CYS A 197 1.77 -3.42 10.24
C CYS A 197 0.25 -3.34 10.48
N SER A 198 -0.41 -2.25 10.06
CA SER A 198 -1.88 -2.13 10.15
C SER A 198 -2.59 -3.00 9.11
N ALA A 199 -2.00 -3.16 7.91
CA ALA A 199 -2.56 -4.00 6.85
C ALA A 199 -2.64 -5.48 7.24
N VAL A 200 -1.66 -6.00 7.99
CA VAL A 200 -1.65 -7.39 8.46
C VAL A 200 -2.30 -7.57 9.84
N CYS A 201 -2.65 -6.49 10.54
CA CYS A 201 -3.24 -6.59 11.87
C CYS A 201 -4.62 -7.25 11.81
N THR A 202 -4.76 -8.38 12.48
CA THR A 202 -5.99 -9.20 12.51
C THR A 202 -7.07 -8.61 13.39
N THR A 203 -6.70 -7.68 14.28
CA THR A 203 -7.61 -6.96 15.19
C THR A 203 -7.47 -5.45 15.01
N GLY A 204 -8.05 -4.65 15.90
CA GLY A 204 -7.89 -3.19 15.91
C GLY A 204 -6.67 -2.67 16.69
N ALA A 205 -5.66 -3.53 16.94
CA ALA A 205 -4.48 -3.12 17.71
C ALA A 205 -3.58 -2.13 16.96
N ILE A 206 -3.50 -2.23 15.63
CA ILE A 206 -2.85 -1.23 14.79
C ILE A 206 -3.81 -0.90 13.67
N THR A 207 -4.18 0.38 13.57
CA THR A 207 -5.11 0.91 12.58
C THR A 207 -4.49 2.09 11.83
N ILE A 208 -5.08 2.47 10.71
CA ILE A 208 -4.70 3.70 9.99
C ILE A 208 -5.12 4.89 10.86
N LYS A 209 -4.30 5.95 10.90
CA LYS A 209 -4.69 7.21 11.52
C LYS A 209 -5.90 7.79 10.81
N ASN A 210 -6.98 7.99 11.56
CA ASN A 210 -8.25 8.43 11.02
C ASN A 210 -8.27 9.96 10.83
N ASP A 211 -8.44 10.39 9.58
CA ASP A 211 -8.54 11.80 9.19
C ASP A 211 -9.92 12.14 8.56
N ILE A 212 -10.94 11.30 8.76
CA ILE A 212 -12.31 11.50 8.25
C ILE A 212 -12.96 12.75 8.83
N GLY A 213 -12.82 12.99 10.14
CA GLY A 213 -13.38 14.17 10.80
C GLY A 213 -12.87 15.49 10.20
N PRO A 214 -11.55 15.69 10.08
CA PRO A 214 -10.97 16.83 9.36
C PRO A 214 -11.46 16.96 7.91
N ALA A 215 -11.64 15.86 7.18
CA ALA A 215 -12.16 15.87 5.81
C ALA A 215 -13.59 16.38 5.76
N TRP A 216 -14.48 15.86 6.60
CA TRP A 216 -15.87 16.35 6.69
C TRP A 216 -15.94 17.83 7.06
N LYS A 217 -15.11 18.27 8.00
CA LYS A 217 -15.05 19.69 8.36
C LYS A 217 -14.64 20.56 7.18
N ALA A 218 -13.71 20.10 6.34
CA ALA A 218 -13.29 20.85 5.16
C ALA A 218 -14.39 20.88 4.08
N LEU A 219 -15.03 19.74 3.80
CA LEU A 219 -16.09 19.59 2.80
C LEU A 219 -17.36 20.40 3.12
N GLN A 220 -17.59 20.71 4.39
CA GLN A 220 -18.75 21.49 4.85
C GLN A 220 -18.44 22.98 5.10
N ASP A 221 -17.19 23.39 4.94
CA ASP A 221 -16.76 24.77 5.18
C ASP A 221 -16.94 25.62 3.91
N PRO A 222 -17.89 26.59 3.87
CA PRO A 222 -18.14 27.40 2.68
C PRO A 222 -16.96 28.32 2.32
N GLN A 223 -16.05 28.59 3.26
CA GLN A 223 -14.86 29.39 3.04
C GLN A 223 -13.75 28.59 2.30
N LYS A 224 -13.92 27.27 2.18
CA LYS A 224 -12.96 26.39 1.50
C LYS A 224 -13.46 25.99 0.12
N ARG A 225 -12.53 26.02 -0.83
CA ARG A 225 -12.68 25.31 -2.10
C ARG A 225 -11.99 23.95 -1.92
N VAL A 226 -12.77 22.90 -1.80
CA VAL A 226 -12.22 21.56 -1.62
C VAL A 226 -11.94 20.92 -2.97
N VAL A 227 -10.65 20.73 -3.25
CA VAL A 227 -10.16 20.09 -4.46
C VAL A 227 -9.57 18.74 -4.10
N ILE A 228 -9.95 17.71 -4.84
CA ILE A 228 -9.54 16.33 -4.55
C ILE A 228 -8.73 15.77 -5.71
N GLN A 229 -7.61 15.09 -5.41
CA GLN A 229 -6.89 14.23 -6.36
C GLN A 229 -7.00 12.75 -5.98
N ILE A 230 -7.13 11.87 -6.97
CA ILE A 230 -7.30 10.43 -6.79
C ILE A 230 -6.13 9.68 -7.41
N ALA A 231 -5.41 8.86 -6.61
CA ALA A 231 -4.31 8.03 -7.13
C ALA A 231 -4.81 6.85 -7.97
N PRO A 232 -4.06 6.43 -9.02
CA PRO A 232 -4.47 5.36 -9.94
C PRO A 232 -4.85 4.05 -9.25
N ALA A 233 -4.11 3.63 -8.23
CA ALA A 233 -4.37 2.38 -7.51
C ALA A 233 -5.68 2.39 -6.70
N VAL A 234 -6.26 3.56 -6.40
CA VAL A 234 -7.52 3.67 -5.65
C VAL A 234 -8.69 3.16 -6.48
N ARG A 235 -8.78 3.56 -7.75
CA ARG A 235 -9.90 3.26 -8.65
C ARG A 235 -10.10 1.76 -8.94
N VAL A 236 -9.02 0.97 -8.83
CA VAL A 236 -9.05 -0.49 -9.07
C VAL A 236 -9.23 -1.33 -7.81
N ALA A 237 -9.40 -0.68 -6.66
CA ALA A 237 -9.53 -1.35 -5.37
C ALA A 237 -10.80 -0.96 -4.60
N ILE A 238 -11.26 0.28 -4.71
CA ILE A 238 -12.36 0.81 -3.90
C ILE A 238 -13.69 0.10 -4.17
N GLY A 239 -13.91 -0.37 -5.41
CA GLY A 239 -15.10 -1.11 -5.80
C GLY A 239 -15.32 -2.43 -5.04
N GLU A 240 -14.24 -3.03 -4.53
CA GLU A 240 -14.30 -4.28 -3.75
C GLU A 240 -15.15 -4.14 -2.47
N ALA A 241 -15.17 -2.94 -1.87
CA ALA A 241 -15.99 -2.65 -0.69
C ALA A 241 -17.51 -2.69 -0.98
N TYR A 242 -17.88 -2.68 -2.26
CA TYR A 242 -19.25 -2.73 -2.77
C TYR A 242 -19.55 -3.98 -3.57
N GLY A 243 -18.71 -5.02 -3.46
CA GLY A 243 -18.89 -6.32 -4.10
C GLY A 243 -18.51 -6.37 -5.58
N LEU A 244 -17.82 -5.35 -6.09
CA LEU A 244 -17.30 -5.36 -7.46
C LEU A 244 -15.98 -6.16 -7.53
N PRO A 245 -15.63 -6.71 -8.70
CA PRO A 245 -14.37 -7.42 -8.89
C PRO A 245 -13.14 -6.55 -8.59
N ALA A 246 -12.11 -7.17 -8.01
CA ALA A 246 -10.82 -6.50 -7.87
C ALA A 246 -10.23 -6.19 -9.25
N GLY A 247 -9.70 -4.99 -9.44
CA GLY A 247 -9.16 -4.54 -10.73
C GLY A 247 -10.18 -3.79 -11.61
N GLU A 248 -11.46 -3.80 -11.28
CA GLU A 248 -12.46 -3.01 -12.01
C GLU A 248 -12.20 -1.51 -11.81
N ASN A 249 -12.14 -0.76 -12.92
CA ASN A 249 -11.99 0.69 -12.88
C ASN A 249 -13.33 1.36 -12.55
N VAL A 250 -13.41 1.97 -11.38
CA VAL A 250 -14.61 2.67 -10.91
C VAL A 250 -14.39 4.17 -10.70
N LEU A 251 -13.39 4.76 -11.37
CA LEU A 251 -13.05 6.18 -11.23
C LEU A 251 -14.26 7.09 -11.41
N ASP A 252 -15.02 6.89 -12.50
CA ASP A 252 -16.15 7.75 -12.85
C ASP A 252 -17.22 7.79 -11.75
N LYS A 253 -17.52 6.65 -11.14
CA LYS A 253 -18.46 6.58 -10.00
C LYS A 253 -17.87 7.18 -8.73
N LEU A 254 -16.56 7.06 -8.54
CA LEU A 254 -15.88 7.67 -7.39
C LEU A 254 -15.90 9.20 -7.48
N VAL A 255 -15.73 9.76 -8.69
CA VAL A 255 -15.86 11.22 -8.92
C VAL A 255 -17.25 11.69 -8.50
N THR A 256 -18.31 11.05 -8.97
CA THR A 256 -19.69 11.37 -8.57
C THR A 256 -19.88 11.28 -7.06
N ALA A 257 -19.36 10.21 -6.42
CA ALA A 257 -19.46 10.06 -4.97
C ALA A 257 -18.82 11.22 -4.21
N LEU A 258 -17.63 11.64 -4.63
CA LEU A 258 -16.90 12.74 -4.00
C LEU A 258 -17.59 14.09 -4.17
N LYS A 259 -18.16 14.36 -5.34
CA LYS A 259 -18.97 15.56 -5.60
C LYS A 259 -20.24 15.57 -4.75
N ILE A 260 -20.93 14.43 -4.61
CA ILE A 260 -22.08 14.31 -3.68
C ILE A 260 -21.68 14.61 -2.23
N MET A 261 -20.46 14.22 -1.81
CA MET A 261 -19.94 14.51 -0.47
C MET A 261 -19.51 15.98 -0.27
N GLY A 262 -19.50 16.80 -1.34
CA GLY A 262 -19.23 18.24 -1.26
C GLY A 262 -17.88 18.68 -1.83
N ALA A 263 -17.18 17.84 -2.62
CA ALA A 263 -16.00 18.29 -3.34
C ALA A 263 -16.38 19.30 -4.44
N ASP A 264 -15.67 20.43 -4.51
CA ASP A 264 -15.85 21.42 -5.57
C ASP A 264 -15.30 20.89 -6.91
N GLU A 265 -14.12 20.27 -6.89
CA GLU A 265 -13.46 19.74 -8.08
C GLU A 265 -12.72 18.43 -7.75
N VAL A 266 -12.77 17.49 -8.67
CA VAL A 266 -12.15 16.16 -8.50
C VAL A 266 -11.26 15.85 -9.70
N TYR A 267 -9.98 15.65 -9.44
CA TYR A 267 -8.95 15.42 -10.44
C TYR A 267 -8.30 14.06 -10.29
N ASP A 268 -7.49 13.71 -11.29
CA ASP A 268 -6.75 12.47 -11.33
C ASP A 268 -5.24 12.73 -11.10
N THR A 269 -4.65 12.02 -10.15
CA THR A 269 -3.20 12.13 -9.86
C THR A 269 -2.32 11.67 -11.03
N ILE A 270 -2.89 11.00 -12.08
CA ILE A 270 -2.14 10.65 -13.29
C ILE A 270 -1.54 11.87 -13.97
N PHE A 271 -2.18 13.04 -13.86
CA PHE A 271 -1.60 14.29 -14.33
C PHE A 271 -0.27 14.60 -13.63
N GLY A 272 -0.23 14.49 -12.29
CA GLY A 272 1.00 14.64 -11.52
C GLY A 272 2.04 13.56 -11.84
N ALA A 273 1.59 12.33 -12.17
CA ALA A 273 2.49 11.27 -12.59
C ALA A 273 3.15 11.57 -13.96
N ASP A 274 2.42 12.14 -14.90
CA ASP A 274 2.99 12.60 -16.18
C ASP A 274 4.02 13.72 -15.98
N LEU A 275 3.78 14.65 -15.05
CA LEU A 275 4.77 15.66 -14.64
C LEU A 275 6.03 15.00 -14.07
N THR A 276 5.86 14.04 -13.15
CA THR A 276 6.98 13.30 -12.55
C THR A 276 7.79 12.58 -13.61
N VAL A 277 7.15 11.89 -14.56
CA VAL A 277 7.88 11.20 -15.66
C VAL A 277 8.69 12.18 -16.48
N ARG A 278 8.13 13.34 -16.80
CA ARG A 278 8.81 14.35 -17.59
C ARG A 278 10.09 14.84 -16.92
N GLU A 279 10.01 15.22 -15.64
CA GLU A 279 11.15 15.73 -14.88
C GLU A 279 12.18 14.62 -14.56
N GLU A 280 11.71 13.46 -14.10
CA GLU A 280 12.57 12.34 -13.75
C GLU A 280 13.29 11.74 -14.98
N SER A 281 12.62 11.74 -16.14
CA SER A 281 13.25 11.32 -17.41
C SER A 281 14.34 12.30 -17.86
N ALA A 282 14.10 13.59 -17.73
CA ALA A 282 15.09 14.62 -18.05
C ALA A 282 16.31 14.51 -17.11
N GLU A 283 16.07 14.34 -15.82
CA GLU A 283 17.12 14.09 -14.83
C GLU A 283 17.89 12.81 -15.13
N PHE A 284 17.21 11.71 -15.46
CA PHE A 284 17.83 10.43 -15.77
C PHE A 284 18.75 10.52 -17.01
N LEU A 285 18.28 11.12 -18.09
CA LEU A 285 19.10 11.31 -19.30
C LEU A 285 20.35 12.15 -19.01
N ARG A 286 20.22 13.24 -18.25
CA ARG A 286 21.36 14.06 -17.83
C ARG A 286 22.36 13.24 -16.99
N ARG A 287 21.90 12.45 -16.02
CA ARG A 287 22.78 11.59 -15.20
C ARG A 287 23.45 10.49 -16.04
N LEU A 288 22.76 9.94 -17.05
CA LEU A 288 23.36 9.00 -17.99
C LEU A 288 24.49 9.63 -18.83
N GLU A 289 24.34 10.90 -19.23
CA GLU A 289 25.35 11.64 -20.00
C GLU A 289 26.56 12.01 -19.14
N THR A 290 26.35 12.52 -17.94
CA THR A 290 27.43 12.97 -17.04
C THR A 290 28.10 11.83 -16.29
N GLY A 291 27.39 10.71 -16.08
CA GLY A 291 27.84 9.60 -15.22
C GLY A 291 27.71 9.88 -13.72
N GLU A 292 27.14 11.03 -13.31
CA GLU A 292 27.05 11.44 -11.91
C GLU A 292 25.81 10.90 -11.22
N ASN A 293 25.95 10.52 -9.94
CA ASN A 293 24.88 10.07 -9.06
C ASN A 293 24.03 8.92 -9.65
N LEU A 294 24.66 8.02 -10.40
CA LEU A 294 24.04 6.76 -10.82
C LEU A 294 24.24 5.65 -9.77
N PRO A 295 23.30 4.69 -9.66
CA PRO A 295 22.01 4.68 -10.35
C PRO A 295 21.10 5.81 -9.89
N LEU A 296 20.23 6.32 -10.79
CA LEU A 296 19.10 7.14 -10.35
C LEU A 296 18.08 6.24 -9.67
N MET A 297 17.65 6.63 -8.47
CA MET A 297 16.64 5.92 -7.67
C MET A 297 15.35 6.72 -7.62
N THR A 298 14.22 6.11 -7.99
CA THR A 298 12.93 6.81 -7.98
C THR A 298 12.54 7.28 -6.56
N SER A 299 11.89 8.42 -6.43
CA SER A 299 11.54 9.08 -5.15
C SER A 299 10.04 9.13 -4.86
N CYS A 300 9.19 8.55 -5.71
CA CYS A 300 7.73 8.63 -5.58
C CYS A 300 7.16 7.90 -4.34
N CYS A 301 7.90 6.95 -3.73
CA CYS A 301 7.49 6.21 -2.54
C CYS A 301 8.04 6.86 -1.26
N PRO A 302 7.23 7.56 -0.44
CA PRO A 302 7.74 8.30 0.72
C PRO A 302 8.27 7.40 1.85
N ALA A 303 7.80 6.16 1.95
CA ALA A 303 8.37 5.20 2.90
C ALA A 303 9.76 4.74 2.50
N TRP A 304 10.05 4.67 1.19
CA TRP A 304 11.38 4.41 0.66
C TRP A 304 12.32 5.59 0.91
N VAL A 305 11.88 6.81 0.57
CA VAL A 305 12.68 8.02 0.83
C VAL A 305 13.04 8.11 2.31
N LYS A 306 12.06 7.91 3.20
CA LYS A 306 12.30 7.92 4.66
C LYS A 306 13.24 6.78 5.10
N TYR A 307 13.20 5.65 4.43
CA TYR A 307 14.13 4.54 4.68
C TYR A 307 15.56 4.93 4.30
N VAL A 308 15.76 5.59 3.17
CA VAL A 308 17.10 6.08 2.76
C VAL A 308 17.62 7.09 3.76
N GLU A 309 16.80 8.06 4.15
CA GLU A 309 17.18 9.07 5.14
C GLU A 309 17.60 8.45 6.49
N ASN A 310 16.90 7.41 6.94
CA ASN A 310 17.15 6.81 8.25
C ASN A 310 18.29 5.78 8.25
N GLU A 311 18.39 4.95 7.20
CA GLU A 311 19.17 3.70 7.22
C GLU A 311 20.27 3.64 6.15
N ARG A 312 20.19 4.48 5.11
CA ARG A 312 21.08 4.45 3.94
C ARG A 312 21.44 5.85 3.42
N PRO A 313 21.85 6.79 4.28
CA PRO A 313 22.10 8.19 3.87
C PRO A 313 23.12 8.33 2.75
N GLU A 314 24.02 7.36 2.59
CA GLU A 314 25.00 7.31 1.49
C GLU A 314 24.35 7.33 0.10
N PHE A 315 23.07 6.95 -0.02
CA PHE A 315 22.31 6.94 -1.27
C PHE A 315 21.38 8.15 -1.47
N LEU A 316 21.39 9.14 -0.58
CA LEU A 316 20.56 10.35 -0.73
C LEU A 316 20.75 11.04 -2.08
N LYS A 317 22.01 11.14 -2.54
CA LYS A 317 22.36 11.75 -3.84
C LYS A 317 21.87 10.96 -5.06
N ASN A 318 21.57 9.67 -4.85
CA ASN A 318 21.04 8.80 -5.89
C ASN A 318 19.53 8.94 -6.05
N LEU A 319 18.80 9.44 -5.04
CA LEU A 319 17.38 9.70 -5.17
C LEU A 319 17.12 10.71 -6.29
N SER A 320 16.03 10.51 -7.02
CA SER A 320 15.50 11.51 -7.95
C SER A 320 15.09 12.76 -7.18
N THR A 321 15.46 13.93 -7.68
CA THR A 321 15.02 15.21 -7.13
C THR A 321 13.58 15.52 -7.44
N ALA A 322 12.95 14.81 -8.38
CA ALA A 322 11.54 14.94 -8.73
C ALA A 322 10.66 14.64 -7.52
N ARG A 323 9.72 15.54 -7.21
CA ARG A 323 8.70 15.31 -6.18
C ARG A 323 7.79 14.15 -6.58
N SER A 324 7.13 13.54 -5.62
CA SER A 324 6.12 12.53 -5.92
C SER A 324 4.95 13.11 -6.72
N PRO A 325 4.24 12.29 -7.54
CA PRO A 325 3.07 12.74 -8.30
C PRO A 325 2.04 13.50 -7.47
N MET A 326 1.82 13.08 -6.22
CA MET A 326 0.92 13.76 -5.30
C MET A 326 1.37 15.19 -5.02
N GLN A 327 2.66 15.39 -4.73
CA GLN A 327 3.21 16.70 -4.38
C GLN A 327 3.40 17.59 -5.61
N MET A 328 3.82 17.03 -6.75
CA MET A 328 3.91 17.79 -8.00
C MET A 328 2.56 18.37 -8.42
N PHE A 329 1.54 17.52 -8.41
CA PHE A 329 0.20 17.98 -8.75
C PHE A 329 -0.31 19.03 -7.77
N ALA A 330 -0.09 18.81 -6.48
CA ALA A 330 -0.54 19.71 -5.43
C ALA A 330 0.11 21.10 -5.51
N SER A 331 1.41 21.18 -5.76
CA SER A 331 2.13 22.46 -5.88
C SER A 331 1.63 23.27 -7.07
N VAL A 332 1.50 22.64 -8.23
CA VAL A 332 0.98 23.26 -9.45
C VAL A 332 -0.49 23.71 -9.26
N LEU A 333 -1.30 22.86 -8.66
CA LEU A 333 -2.72 23.15 -8.43
C LEU A 333 -2.88 24.35 -7.50
N LYS A 334 -2.24 24.38 -6.34
CA LYS A 334 -2.36 25.52 -5.41
C LYS A 334 -1.88 26.82 -6.02
N GLU A 335 -0.82 26.78 -6.82
CA GLU A 335 -0.33 27.95 -7.53
C GLU A 335 -1.40 28.50 -8.51
N ASN A 336 -2.02 27.62 -9.29
CA ASN A 336 -3.05 28.00 -10.25
C ASN A 336 -4.32 28.54 -9.57
N TYR A 337 -4.66 28.03 -8.39
CA TYR A 337 -5.85 28.48 -7.65
C TYR A 337 -5.64 29.76 -6.84
N ARG A 338 -4.39 30.17 -6.58
CA ARG A 338 -4.07 31.36 -5.78
C ARG A 338 -4.77 32.60 -6.28
N LYS A 339 -4.84 32.81 -7.61
CA LYS A 339 -5.54 33.93 -8.21
C LYS A 339 -7.06 33.83 -7.99
N LYS A 340 -7.64 32.67 -8.25
CA LYS A 340 -9.08 32.40 -8.08
C LYS A 340 -9.51 32.57 -6.61
N ASP A 341 -8.68 32.12 -5.68
CA ASP A 341 -8.89 32.23 -4.24
C ASP A 341 -8.89 33.74 -3.79
N ALA A 342 -7.99 34.54 -4.38
CA ALA A 342 -7.95 35.95 -4.12
C ALA A 342 -9.18 36.72 -4.69
N GLU A 343 -9.74 36.24 -5.79
CA GLU A 343 -10.92 36.86 -6.45
C GLU A 343 -12.22 36.55 -5.71
N ASP A 344 -12.41 35.29 -5.22
CA ASP A 344 -13.67 34.86 -4.60
C ASP A 344 -13.62 34.79 -3.05
N GLY A 345 -12.45 35.05 -2.46
CA GLY A 345 -12.25 35.08 -1.01
C GLY A 345 -12.28 33.71 -0.33
N ARG A 346 -12.28 32.62 -1.10
CA ARG A 346 -12.18 31.25 -0.59
C ARG A 346 -10.70 30.82 -0.45
N THR A 347 -10.45 29.73 0.28
CA THR A 347 -9.13 29.13 0.39
C THR A 347 -9.15 27.72 -0.18
N THR A 348 -8.28 27.43 -1.11
CA THR A 348 -8.16 26.07 -1.66
C THR A 348 -7.64 25.10 -0.61
N PHE A 349 -8.45 24.09 -0.30
CA PHE A 349 -8.12 22.97 0.58
C PHE A 349 -7.96 21.70 -0.25
N HIS A 350 -6.74 21.21 -0.32
CA HIS A 350 -6.38 20.10 -1.20
C HIS A 350 -6.39 18.77 -0.45
N ILE A 351 -7.25 17.86 -0.84
CA ILE A 351 -7.33 16.48 -0.32
C ILE A 351 -6.74 15.51 -1.35
N ALA A 352 -5.80 14.67 -0.93
CA ALA A 352 -5.27 13.60 -1.76
C ALA A 352 -5.81 12.23 -1.31
N ILE A 353 -6.50 11.51 -2.19
CA ILE A 353 -6.98 10.14 -1.93
C ILE A 353 -5.91 9.16 -2.42
N MET A 354 -5.28 8.45 -1.47
CA MET A 354 -4.08 7.67 -1.71
C MET A 354 -4.23 6.23 -1.22
N PRO A 355 -3.63 5.23 -1.89
CA PRO A 355 -3.59 3.84 -1.41
C PRO A 355 -2.63 3.63 -0.24
N CYS A 356 -2.04 4.68 0.29
CA CYS A 356 -0.79 4.68 1.04
C CYS A 356 -0.90 5.50 2.33
N THR A 357 -0.44 4.94 3.45
CA THR A 357 -0.39 5.64 4.74
C THR A 357 0.85 6.54 4.87
N ALA A 358 1.97 6.21 4.20
CA ALA A 358 3.17 7.04 4.21
C ALA A 358 2.96 8.40 3.52
N LYS A 359 1.97 8.52 2.63
CA LYS A 359 1.56 9.80 2.04
C LYS A 359 1.00 10.78 3.09
N LYS A 360 0.41 10.29 4.19
CA LYS A 360 0.04 11.13 5.34
C LYS A 360 1.26 11.76 6.04
N MET A 361 2.37 11.03 6.10
CA MET A 361 3.64 11.55 6.61
C MET A 361 4.26 12.52 5.63
N GLU A 362 4.31 12.17 4.34
CA GLU A 362 4.87 13.03 3.29
C GLU A 362 4.19 14.41 3.24
N ALA A 363 2.85 14.46 3.30
CA ALA A 363 2.10 15.70 3.28
C ALA A 363 2.41 16.65 4.46
N ARG A 364 3.02 16.14 5.54
CA ARG A 364 3.38 16.92 6.74
C ARG A 364 4.83 17.40 6.77
N ARG A 365 5.64 17.01 5.77
CA ARG A 365 7.05 17.42 5.69
C ARG A 365 7.14 18.91 5.38
N GLU A 366 8.12 19.57 5.98
CA GLU A 366 8.33 21.03 5.82
C GLU A 366 8.70 21.42 4.39
N GLU A 367 9.36 20.52 3.65
CA GLU A 367 9.77 20.74 2.26
C GLU A 367 8.60 20.83 1.28
N PHE A 368 7.41 20.37 1.69
CA PHE A 368 6.20 20.38 0.86
C PHE A 368 5.22 21.50 1.29
N ARG A 369 5.80 22.65 1.59
CA ARG A 369 5.07 23.89 1.89
C ARG A 369 5.46 24.98 0.89
N ASP A 370 4.55 25.90 0.68
CA ASP A 370 4.85 27.10 -0.10
C ASP A 370 5.68 28.12 0.70
N ALA A 371 6.05 29.23 0.06
CA ALA A 371 6.82 30.31 0.68
C ALA A 371 6.16 30.97 1.91
N TYR A 372 4.86 30.72 2.10
CA TYR A 372 4.08 31.23 3.25
C TYR A 372 3.88 30.17 4.33
N GLY A 373 4.50 28.99 4.19
CA GLY A 373 4.38 27.87 5.13
C GLY A 373 3.07 27.08 5.00
N VAL A 374 2.28 27.28 3.93
CA VAL A 374 1.05 26.54 3.67
C VAL A 374 1.38 25.23 2.98
N PRO A 375 0.89 24.07 3.47
CA PRO A 375 1.17 22.79 2.83
C PRO A 375 0.52 22.72 1.44
N TYR A 376 1.20 22.09 0.49
CA TYR A 376 0.61 21.85 -0.84
C TYR A 376 -0.55 20.85 -0.77
N VAL A 377 -0.43 19.80 0.05
CA VAL A 377 -1.51 18.85 0.37
C VAL A 377 -1.95 19.08 1.81
N ASP A 378 -3.19 19.53 2.01
CA ASP A 378 -3.73 19.80 3.35
C ASP A 378 -4.11 18.52 4.08
N LEU A 379 -4.62 17.52 3.36
CA LEU A 379 -5.08 16.27 3.95
C LEU A 379 -4.87 15.08 3.00
N VAL A 380 -4.50 13.93 3.57
CA VAL A 380 -4.43 12.67 2.84
C VAL A 380 -5.45 11.71 3.42
N LEU A 381 -6.37 11.24 2.59
CA LEU A 381 -7.30 10.15 2.90
C LEU A 381 -6.84 8.87 2.24
N THR A 382 -6.98 7.76 2.95
CA THR A 382 -6.76 6.44 2.37
C THR A 382 -8.02 5.93 1.67
N THR A 383 -7.87 4.93 0.79
CA THR A 383 -9.02 4.25 0.17
C THR A 383 -10.03 3.73 1.20
N GLN A 384 -9.54 3.19 2.34
CA GLN A 384 -10.40 2.70 3.42
C GLN A 384 -11.21 3.82 4.09
N GLU A 385 -10.60 4.98 4.31
CA GLU A 385 -11.29 6.15 4.89
C GLU A 385 -12.37 6.67 3.94
N VAL A 386 -12.09 6.75 2.64
CA VAL A 386 -13.11 7.18 1.64
C VAL A 386 -14.26 6.19 1.57
N VAL A 387 -14.01 4.87 1.64
CA VAL A 387 -15.08 3.86 1.75
C VAL A 387 -15.95 4.11 2.98
N GLN A 388 -15.34 4.47 4.11
CA GLN A 388 -16.09 4.77 5.34
C GLN A 388 -16.92 6.05 5.18
N MET A 389 -16.35 7.12 4.62
CA MET A 389 -17.08 8.37 4.35
C MET A 389 -18.29 8.16 3.43
N MET A 390 -18.13 7.38 2.36
CA MET A 390 -19.26 7.04 1.47
C MET A 390 -20.36 6.23 2.19
N LYS A 391 -19.99 5.35 3.14
CA LYS A 391 -20.97 4.65 3.98
C LYS A 391 -21.70 5.58 4.94
N GLU A 392 -20.98 6.53 5.56
CA GLU A 392 -21.55 7.57 6.43
C GLU A 392 -22.54 8.44 5.68
N SER A 393 -22.26 8.76 4.42
CA SER A 393 -23.15 9.53 3.54
C SER A 393 -24.35 8.74 3.02
N GLY A 394 -24.43 7.42 3.29
CA GLY A 394 -25.50 6.57 2.75
C GLY A 394 -25.46 6.38 1.23
N ILE A 395 -24.34 6.64 0.60
CA ILE A 395 -24.16 6.55 -0.87
C ILE A 395 -24.31 5.09 -1.32
N ARG A 396 -25.24 4.87 -2.24
CA ARG A 396 -25.43 3.58 -2.93
C ARG A 396 -24.51 3.53 -4.16
N PHE A 397 -23.21 3.25 -3.94
CA PHE A 397 -22.16 3.34 -4.92
C PHE A 397 -22.46 2.68 -6.27
N GLN A 398 -23.11 1.50 -6.26
CA GLN A 398 -23.45 0.77 -7.48
C GLN A 398 -24.49 1.50 -8.34
N MET A 399 -25.32 2.35 -7.73
CA MET A 399 -26.41 3.09 -8.40
C MET A 399 -25.95 4.47 -8.94
N LEU A 400 -24.72 4.88 -8.64
CA LEU A 400 -24.22 6.18 -9.09
C LEU A 400 -24.09 6.22 -10.61
N GLU A 401 -24.46 7.34 -11.20
CA GLU A 401 -24.10 7.70 -12.56
C GLU A 401 -22.60 7.96 -12.68
N LYS A 402 -22.07 7.83 -13.87
CA LYS A 402 -20.65 8.04 -14.16
C LYS A 402 -20.38 9.49 -14.50
N GLU A 403 -19.37 10.07 -13.86
CA GLU A 403 -18.90 11.42 -14.15
C GLU A 403 -17.37 11.39 -14.31
N SER A 404 -16.86 12.03 -15.35
CA SER A 404 -15.42 12.13 -15.58
C SER A 404 -14.76 13.09 -14.60
N PRO A 405 -13.46 12.92 -14.28
CA PRO A 405 -12.68 13.92 -13.57
C PRO A 405 -12.76 15.30 -14.25
N ASP A 406 -12.65 16.34 -13.45
CA ASP A 406 -12.71 17.71 -13.94
C ASP A 406 -11.50 18.06 -14.84
N LEU A 407 -11.71 18.98 -15.78
CA LEU A 407 -10.67 19.47 -16.68
C LEU A 407 -10.05 20.77 -16.14
N PRO A 408 -8.79 21.09 -16.49
CA PRO A 408 -7.95 20.39 -17.46
C PRO A 408 -7.15 19.21 -16.89
N TYR A 409 -7.08 19.04 -15.57
CA TYR A 409 -6.15 18.11 -14.91
C TYR A 409 -6.70 16.67 -14.76
N GLY A 410 -7.84 16.36 -15.35
CA GLY A 410 -8.40 15.01 -15.39
C GLY A 410 -7.82 14.11 -16.50
N MET A 411 -6.85 14.61 -17.27
CA MET A 411 -6.23 13.90 -18.38
C MET A 411 -4.84 13.40 -18.03
N GLY A 412 -4.52 12.17 -18.40
CA GLY A 412 -3.18 11.59 -18.22
C GLY A 412 -2.90 10.45 -19.20
N SER A 413 -1.65 10.03 -19.22
CA SER A 413 -1.18 8.96 -20.11
C SER A 413 -1.35 7.57 -19.49
N GLY A 414 -1.31 6.52 -20.34
CA GLY A 414 -1.23 5.15 -19.88
C GLY A 414 0.03 4.87 -19.05
N ALA A 415 1.15 5.57 -19.32
CA ALA A 415 2.35 5.49 -18.50
C ALA A 415 2.10 5.97 -17.06
N ALA A 416 1.28 6.99 -16.86
CA ALA A 416 0.90 7.49 -15.53
C ALA A 416 -0.01 6.51 -14.77
N GLU A 417 -0.86 5.78 -15.47
CA GLU A 417 -1.77 4.80 -14.87
C GLU A 417 -1.03 3.67 -14.16
N ILE A 418 0.06 3.18 -14.78
CA ILE A 418 0.82 2.05 -14.25
C ILE A 418 1.70 2.38 -13.05
N PHE A 419 1.81 3.65 -12.63
CA PHE A 419 2.51 4.05 -11.39
C PHE A 419 2.03 3.31 -10.13
N GLY A 420 0.80 2.81 -10.16
CA GLY A 420 0.25 2.00 -9.09
C GLY A 420 0.84 0.60 -8.96
N THR A 421 1.62 0.13 -9.95
CA THR A 421 2.24 -1.20 -9.98
C THR A 421 3.75 -1.13 -9.71
N SER A 422 4.34 -2.24 -9.25
CA SER A 422 5.80 -2.35 -9.16
C SER A 422 6.41 -2.51 -10.54
N GLY A 423 7.34 -1.65 -10.89
CA GLY A 423 7.95 -1.50 -12.22
C GLY A 423 7.30 -0.40 -13.06
N GLY A 424 6.14 0.13 -12.62
CA GLY A 424 5.38 1.10 -13.40
C GLY A 424 6.05 2.46 -13.55
N VAL A 425 6.78 2.92 -12.54
CA VAL A 425 7.52 4.19 -12.61
C VAL A 425 8.72 4.04 -13.55
N ALA A 426 9.53 3.01 -13.35
CA ALA A 426 10.68 2.74 -14.21
C ALA A 426 10.25 2.52 -15.67
N GLU A 427 9.15 1.80 -15.89
CA GLU A 427 8.58 1.61 -17.23
C GLU A 427 8.17 2.95 -17.86
N ALA A 428 7.50 3.83 -17.11
CA ALA A 428 7.08 5.14 -17.60
C ALA A 428 8.29 6.02 -17.97
N VAL A 429 9.31 6.08 -17.12
CA VAL A 429 10.57 6.80 -17.38
C VAL A 429 11.27 6.25 -18.63
N ILE A 430 11.43 4.93 -18.75
CA ILE A 430 12.05 4.29 -19.91
C ILE A 430 11.24 4.56 -21.19
N ARG A 431 9.90 4.48 -21.14
CA ARG A 431 9.04 4.84 -22.28
C ARG A 431 9.30 6.27 -22.73
N CYS A 432 9.46 7.21 -21.82
CA CYS A 432 9.74 8.61 -22.12
C CYS A 432 11.14 8.78 -22.74
N CYS A 433 12.17 8.16 -22.16
CA CYS A 433 13.56 8.26 -22.61
C CYS A 433 13.85 7.55 -23.96
N THR A 434 13.02 6.56 -24.34
CA THR A 434 13.25 5.77 -25.57
C THR A 434 12.91 6.60 -26.81
N PRO A 435 13.87 6.80 -27.77
CA PRO A 435 13.63 7.61 -28.99
C PRO A 435 12.58 7.01 -29.91
N ASP A 436 12.59 5.68 -30.07
CA ASP A 436 11.59 4.97 -30.87
C ASP A 436 10.22 5.02 -30.18
N LYS A 437 9.29 5.76 -30.80
CA LYS A 437 7.92 5.96 -30.32
C LYS A 437 6.92 4.96 -30.88
N SER A 438 7.40 3.92 -31.56
CA SER A 438 6.54 2.87 -32.16
C SER A 438 5.86 1.98 -31.11
N LYS A 439 4.79 1.31 -31.55
CA LYS A 439 4.10 0.28 -30.73
C LYS A 439 5.01 -0.91 -30.42
N ASN A 440 5.94 -1.23 -31.32
CA ASN A 440 6.89 -2.33 -31.10
C ASN A 440 7.88 -2.00 -30.00
N ALA A 441 8.42 -0.78 -29.95
CA ALA A 441 9.28 -0.33 -28.86
C ALA A 441 8.58 -0.41 -27.50
N LEU A 442 7.30 0.00 -27.43
CA LEU A 442 6.51 -0.14 -26.22
C LEU A 442 6.39 -1.61 -25.78
N ARG A 443 6.06 -2.52 -26.70
CA ARG A 443 5.98 -3.96 -26.39
C ARG A 443 7.31 -4.52 -25.93
N THR A 444 8.42 -4.11 -26.53
CA THR A 444 9.77 -4.53 -26.11
C THR A 444 10.03 -4.12 -24.66
N ILE A 445 9.66 -2.90 -24.27
CA ILE A 445 9.79 -2.42 -22.88
C ILE A 445 8.90 -3.25 -21.95
N GLU A 446 7.62 -3.46 -22.29
CA GLU A 446 6.67 -4.25 -21.49
C GLU A 446 7.16 -5.68 -21.22
N HIS A 447 7.85 -6.28 -22.16
CA HIS A 447 8.38 -7.66 -22.09
C HIS A 447 9.85 -7.75 -21.70
N SER A 448 10.49 -6.65 -21.33
CA SER A 448 11.92 -6.63 -20.94
C SER A 448 12.23 -7.26 -19.58
N GLY A 449 11.21 -7.69 -18.82
CA GLY A 449 11.33 -8.15 -17.43
C GLY A 449 10.96 -7.07 -16.40
N ILE A 450 10.59 -5.86 -16.85
CA ILE A 450 10.19 -4.75 -15.98
C ILE A 450 8.89 -5.05 -15.22
N ARG A 451 7.95 -5.72 -15.88
CA ARG A 451 6.69 -6.23 -15.29
C ARG A 451 6.90 -7.61 -14.70
N GLY A 452 6.31 -7.89 -13.53
CA GLY A 452 6.41 -9.21 -12.89
C GLY A 452 6.07 -9.17 -11.40
N THR A 453 6.19 -10.32 -10.75
CA THR A 453 5.79 -10.54 -9.35
C THR A 453 6.96 -10.77 -8.40
N ASP A 454 8.16 -11.02 -8.92
CA ASP A 454 9.34 -11.27 -8.11
C ASP A 454 9.76 -10.00 -7.35
N ALA A 455 10.27 -10.19 -6.14
CA ALA A 455 10.63 -9.09 -5.25
C ALA A 455 11.75 -8.19 -5.83
N VAL A 456 12.68 -8.79 -6.57
CA VAL A 456 13.74 -8.09 -7.31
C VAL A 456 13.71 -8.57 -8.76
N ARG A 457 13.69 -7.65 -9.69
CA ARG A 457 13.71 -7.94 -11.14
C ARG A 457 14.70 -7.01 -11.83
N PHE A 458 15.20 -7.47 -12.96
CA PHE A 458 16.09 -6.69 -13.81
C PHE A 458 15.52 -6.62 -15.22
N ALA A 459 15.71 -5.46 -15.86
CA ALA A 459 15.34 -5.22 -17.24
C ALA A 459 16.49 -4.51 -17.97
N GLU A 460 16.73 -4.89 -19.21
CA GLU A 460 17.70 -4.22 -20.07
C GLU A 460 16.97 -3.63 -21.28
N VAL A 461 17.21 -2.35 -21.53
CA VAL A 461 16.61 -1.60 -22.63
C VAL A 461 17.65 -0.72 -23.29
N THR A 462 17.60 -0.58 -24.61
CA THR A 462 18.51 0.32 -25.33
C THR A 462 17.92 1.72 -25.43
N ILE A 463 18.63 2.72 -24.95
CA ILE A 463 18.28 4.15 -25.05
C ILE A 463 19.47 4.87 -25.71
N ASN A 464 19.24 5.55 -26.83
CA ASN A 464 20.28 6.28 -27.58
C ASN A 464 21.53 5.43 -27.90
N GLY A 465 21.35 4.13 -28.18
CA GLY A 465 22.46 3.20 -28.49
C GLY A 465 23.21 2.68 -27.25
N ARG A 466 22.87 3.11 -26.04
CA ARG A 466 23.40 2.62 -24.76
C ARG A 466 22.46 1.61 -24.15
N THR A 467 22.99 0.48 -23.69
CA THR A 467 22.21 -0.46 -22.86
C THR A 467 22.04 0.12 -21.46
N VAL A 468 20.80 0.33 -21.07
CA VAL A 468 20.37 0.80 -19.74
C VAL A 468 19.86 -0.39 -18.94
N ARG A 469 20.36 -0.55 -17.72
CA ARG A 469 19.96 -1.58 -16.77
C ARG A 469 19.05 -0.99 -15.72
N ALA A 470 17.80 -1.45 -15.69
CA ALA A 470 16.84 -1.09 -14.65
C ALA A 470 16.71 -2.23 -13.62
N ALA A 471 16.79 -1.89 -12.35
CA ALA A 471 16.47 -2.78 -11.25
C ALA A 471 15.14 -2.36 -10.62
N ILE A 472 14.21 -3.28 -10.49
CA ILE A 472 12.88 -3.07 -9.92
C ILE A 472 12.79 -3.88 -8.64
N VAL A 473 12.50 -3.23 -7.52
CA VAL A 473 12.42 -3.91 -6.23
C VAL A 473 11.20 -3.46 -5.43
N HIS A 474 10.56 -4.42 -4.77
CA HIS A 474 9.50 -4.14 -3.82
C HIS A 474 9.73 -4.84 -2.47
N GLY A 475 9.32 -4.14 -1.38
CA GLY A 475 9.66 -4.46 0.00
C GLY A 475 11.05 -3.92 0.37
N LEU A 476 11.12 -3.10 1.43
CA LEU A 476 12.35 -2.41 1.81
C LEU A 476 13.46 -3.36 2.25
N GLY A 477 13.11 -4.54 2.82
CA GLY A 477 14.08 -5.57 3.14
C GLY A 477 14.79 -6.16 1.91
N SER A 478 14.07 -6.27 0.78
CA SER A 478 14.67 -6.64 -0.52
C SER A 478 15.50 -5.49 -1.10
N ALA A 479 15.01 -4.26 -0.94
CA ALA A 479 15.74 -3.06 -1.36
C ALA A 479 17.08 -2.93 -0.62
N ALA A 480 17.10 -3.17 0.69
CA ALA A 480 18.34 -3.15 1.48
C ALA A 480 19.41 -4.10 0.91
N LYS A 481 19.01 -5.33 0.58
CA LYS A 481 19.92 -6.33 -0.02
C LYS A 481 20.42 -5.88 -1.40
N LEU A 482 19.54 -5.35 -2.23
CA LEU A 482 19.91 -4.82 -3.55
C LEU A 482 20.89 -3.64 -3.41
N LEU A 483 20.69 -2.74 -2.47
CA LEU A 483 21.62 -1.63 -2.20
C LEU A 483 23.00 -2.12 -1.75
N ASP A 484 23.06 -3.14 -0.90
CA ASP A 484 24.34 -3.75 -0.49
C ASP A 484 25.07 -4.37 -1.69
N GLN A 485 24.35 -5.01 -2.62
CA GLN A 485 24.91 -5.58 -3.86
C GLN A 485 25.38 -4.48 -4.83
N ILE A 486 24.65 -3.37 -4.95
CA ILE A 486 25.06 -2.21 -5.76
C ILE A 486 26.32 -1.58 -5.16
N ARG A 487 26.36 -1.40 -3.83
CA ARG A 487 27.52 -0.83 -3.14
C ARG A 487 28.77 -1.70 -3.26
N SER A 488 28.62 -3.01 -3.22
CA SER A 488 29.75 -3.96 -3.41
C SER A 488 30.20 -4.09 -4.87
N GLY A 489 29.43 -3.58 -5.83
CA GLY A 489 29.70 -3.73 -7.27
C GLY A 489 29.25 -5.08 -7.84
N GLU A 490 28.58 -5.93 -7.05
CA GLU A 490 28.00 -7.20 -7.51
C GLU A 490 26.88 -6.99 -8.52
N VAL A 491 26.07 -5.94 -8.32
CA VAL A 491 24.98 -5.54 -9.21
C VAL A 491 25.26 -4.15 -9.77
N GLN A 492 25.15 -4.02 -11.08
CA GLN A 492 25.20 -2.74 -11.78
C GLN A 492 23.80 -2.38 -12.28
N ALA A 493 23.35 -1.18 -11.96
CA ALA A 493 22.10 -0.61 -12.45
C ALA A 493 22.31 0.87 -12.82
N ASP A 494 21.54 1.36 -13.77
CA ASP A 494 21.49 2.78 -14.14
C ASP A 494 20.23 3.45 -13.54
N LEU A 495 19.13 2.69 -13.44
CA LEU A 495 17.85 3.12 -12.86
C LEU A 495 17.39 2.10 -11.82
N VAL A 496 16.92 2.55 -10.66
CA VAL A 496 16.38 1.67 -9.62
C VAL A 496 15.00 2.18 -9.20
N GLU A 497 13.98 1.37 -9.38
CA GLU A 497 12.66 1.62 -8.79
C GLU A 497 12.52 0.87 -7.47
N VAL A 498 12.15 1.59 -6.42
CA VAL A 498 11.88 0.99 -5.09
C VAL A 498 10.46 1.29 -4.64
N MET A 499 9.68 0.22 -4.44
CA MET A 499 8.36 0.29 -3.82
C MET A 499 8.38 -0.40 -2.45
N SER A 500 7.97 0.31 -1.38
CA SER A 500 7.85 -0.29 -0.04
C SER A 500 6.84 -1.43 0.02
N CYS A 501 5.75 -1.33 -0.75
CA CYS A 501 4.67 -2.30 -0.75
C CYS A 501 4.88 -3.40 -1.79
N ARG A 502 4.62 -4.67 -1.42
CA ARG A 502 4.59 -5.77 -2.40
C ARG A 502 3.57 -5.49 -3.50
N THR A 503 3.94 -5.76 -4.75
CA THR A 503 3.16 -5.46 -5.96
C THR A 503 2.99 -3.97 -6.29
N GLY A 504 3.63 -3.05 -5.53
CA GLY A 504 3.47 -1.61 -5.69
C GLY A 504 2.30 -1.02 -4.88
N CYS A 505 1.80 0.14 -5.28
CA CYS A 505 0.76 0.88 -4.56
C CYS A 505 -0.60 0.17 -4.52
N VAL A 506 -0.89 -0.75 -5.45
CA VAL A 506 -2.08 -1.63 -5.39
C VAL A 506 -2.11 -2.51 -4.14
N GLY A 507 -0.94 -2.78 -3.53
CA GLY A 507 -0.76 -3.46 -2.24
C GLY A 507 -0.56 -2.52 -1.05
N GLY A 508 -0.83 -1.24 -1.21
CA GLY A 508 -0.65 -0.21 -0.18
C GLY A 508 -1.49 -0.45 1.07
N ALA A 509 -0.98 -0.02 2.22
CA ALA A 509 -1.65 -0.23 3.51
C ALA A 509 -2.97 0.53 3.65
N GLY A 510 -3.19 1.58 2.85
CA GLY A 510 -4.46 2.32 2.78
C GLY A 510 -5.55 1.65 1.95
N GLN A 511 -5.23 0.58 1.22
CA GLN A 511 -6.19 -0.19 0.43
C GLN A 511 -7.04 -1.13 1.29
N PRO A 512 -8.21 -1.56 0.83
CA PRO A 512 -8.94 -2.68 1.42
C PRO A 512 -8.04 -3.91 1.55
N TYR A 513 -8.19 -4.66 2.64
CA TYR A 513 -7.38 -5.87 2.88
C TYR A 513 -7.45 -6.85 1.69
N ALA A 514 -6.31 -7.30 1.22
CA ALA A 514 -6.23 -8.24 0.11
C ALA A 514 -5.04 -9.18 0.25
N LEU A 515 -5.24 -10.45 -0.10
CA LEU A 515 -4.17 -11.41 -0.34
C LEU A 515 -3.58 -11.19 -1.74
N MET A 516 -2.45 -11.84 -2.04
CA MET A 516 -1.66 -11.66 -3.26
C MET A 516 -2.51 -11.73 -4.54
N ALA A 517 -3.40 -12.71 -4.66
CA ALA A 517 -4.24 -12.88 -5.85
C ALA A 517 -5.07 -11.62 -6.19
N LYS A 518 -5.69 -10.99 -5.18
CA LYS A 518 -6.44 -9.73 -5.39
C LYS A 518 -5.55 -8.55 -5.73
N LYS A 519 -4.35 -8.47 -5.12
CA LYS A 519 -3.37 -7.42 -5.46
C LYS A 519 -2.94 -7.51 -6.93
N LEU A 520 -2.75 -8.72 -7.44
CA LEU A 520 -2.43 -8.96 -8.85
C LEU A 520 -3.60 -8.60 -9.79
N GLN A 521 -4.83 -8.88 -9.39
CA GLN A 521 -6.01 -8.45 -10.15
C GLN A 521 -6.10 -6.91 -10.24
N ARG A 522 -5.83 -6.18 -9.14
CA ARG A 522 -5.74 -4.72 -9.14
C ARG A 522 -4.65 -4.21 -10.09
N ALA A 523 -3.46 -4.84 -10.08
CA ALA A 523 -2.38 -4.49 -11.00
C ALA A 523 -2.78 -4.74 -12.46
N GLN A 524 -3.44 -5.86 -12.73
CA GLN A 524 -3.96 -6.18 -14.06
C GLN A 524 -4.97 -5.12 -14.55
N GLY A 525 -5.85 -4.63 -13.66
CA GLY A 525 -6.77 -3.53 -13.98
C GLY A 525 -6.04 -2.27 -14.45
N LEU A 526 -4.95 -1.88 -13.79
CA LEU A 526 -4.14 -0.72 -14.22
C LEU A 526 -3.47 -0.96 -15.59
N TYR A 527 -2.98 -2.16 -15.87
CA TYR A 527 -2.43 -2.50 -17.19
C TYR A 527 -3.51 -2.51 -18.27
N GLU A 528 -4.75 -2.82 -17.95
CA GLU A 528 -5.88 -2.73 -18.88
C GLU A 528 -6.25 -1.29 -19.20
N ILE A 529 -6.22 -0.41 -18.19
CA ILE A 529 -6.42 1.03 -18.39
C ILE A 529 -5.29 1.60 -19.25
N ASP A 530 -4.02 1.28 -18.99
CA ASP A 530 -2.89 1.65 -19.84
C ASP A 530 -3.13 1.19 -21.29
N ARG A 531 -3.54 -0.07 -21.50
CA ARG A 531 -3.81 -0.60 -22.86
C ARG A 531 -4.91 0.15 -23.60
N SER A 532 -5.91 0.68 -22.91
CA SER A 532 -7.02 1.43 -23.48
C SER A 532 -6.77 2.95 -23.56
N ALA A 533 -5.74 3.47 -22.86
CA ALA A 533 -5.45 4.89 -22.81
C ALA A 533 -5.23 5.51 -24.20
N MET A 534 -5.70 6.73 -24.40
CA MET A 534 -5.62 7.49 -25.64
C MET A 534 -4.16 7.72 -26.07
N PHE A 535 -3.32 8.13 -25.11
CA PHE A 535 -1.88 8.26 -25.28
C PHE A 535 -1.13 7.44 -24.24
N LYS A 536 -0.03 6.79 -24.68
CA LYS A 536 0.70 5.78 -23.89
C LYS A 536 1.89 6.35 -23.13
N ARG A 537 2.26 7.59 -23.41
CA ARG A 537 3.50 8.21 -22.97
C ARG A 537 3.24 9.57 -22.38
N SER A 538 3.91 9.89 -21.29
CA SER A 538 3.73 11.12 -20.52
C SER A 538 4.07 12.39 -21.30
N GLU A 539 5.08 12.33 -22.17
CA GLU A 539 5.47 13.46 -23.03
C GLU A 539 4.43 13.78 -24.13
N ARG A 540 3.32 13.04 -24.21
CA ARG A 540 2.22 13.31 -25.13
C ARG A 540 1.02 13.98 -24.47
N ASN A 541 1.13 14.35 -23.20
CA ASN A 541 0.07 15.07 -22.50
C ASN A 541 0.05 16.55 -22.92
N PRO A 542 -0.96 17.00 -23.71
CA PRO A 542 -0.98 18.34 -24.27
C PRO A 542 -1.18 19.43 -23.20
N VAL A 543 -1.80 19.09 -22.07
CA VAL A 543 -2.01 20.03 -20.96
C VAL A 543 -0.67 20.38 -20.33
N ILE A 544 0.20 19.39 -20.14
CA ILE A 544 1.55 19.60 -19.60
C ILE A 544 2.38 20.47 -20.56
N ASP A 545 2.36 20.17 -21.86
CA ASP A 545 3.09 20.97 -22.84
C ASP A 545 2.63 22.45 -22.83
N ALA A 546 1.32 22.68 -22.74
CA ALA A 546 0.77 24.03 -22.62
C ALA A 546 1.21 24.73 -21.33
N MET A 547 1.29 24.02 -20.20
CA MET A 547 1.74 24.60 -18.94
C MET A 547 3.21 25.01 -18.97
N TYR A 548 4.07 24.16 -19.53
CA TYR A 548 5.49 24.50 -19.69
C TYR A 548 5.68 25.71 -20.61
N ALA A 549 4.93 25.79 -21.70
CA ALA A 549 4.94 26.95 -22.60
C ALA A 549 4.40 28.23 -21.92
N ASN A 550 3.55 28.10 -20.89
CA ASN A 550 2.94 29.23 -20.16
C ASN A 550 3.67 29.54 -18.82
N GLY A 551 4.95 29.21 -18.70
CA GLY A 551 5.81 29.67 -17.60
C GLY A 551 6.09 28.62 -16.50
N LEU A 552 5.54 27.40 -16.57
CA LEU A 552 5.93 26.35 -15.62
C LEU A 552 7.41 25.99 -15.77
N ALA A 553 7.98 26.09 -16.99
CA ALA A 553 9.40 25.80 -17.25
C ALA A 553 10.32 26.64 -16.35
N ASP A 554 10.02 27.92 -16.16
CA ASP A 554 10.85 28.85 -15.38
C ASP A 554 10.79 28.56 -13.87
N ARG A 555 9.73 27.88 -13.42
CA ARG A 555 9.48 27.56 -12.01
C ARG A 555 9.53 26.05 -11.70
N ALA A 556 9.89 25.24 -12.68
CA ALA A 556 9.88 23.78 -12.53
C ALA A 556 10.74 23.33 -11.33
N HIS A 557 11.94 23.90 -11.18
CA HIS A 557 12.81 23.56 -10.07
C HIS A 557 12.16 23.84 -8.69
N GLU A 558 11.50 24.98 -8.54
CA GLU A 558 10.82 25.38 -7.30
C GLU A 558 9.61 24.48 -6.98
N LEU A 559 8.78 24.20 -7.98
CA LEU A 559 7.48 23.55 -7.79
C LEU A 559 7.54 22.04 -7.88
N LEU A 560 8.49 21.50 -8.67
CA LEU A 560 8.50 20.07 -9.02
C LEU A 560 9.68 19.29 -8.43
N HIS A 561 10.71 19.97 -7.92
CA HIS A 561 11.89 19.32 -7.36
C HIS A 561 12.05 19.53 -5.85
N ILE A 562 12.87 18.70 -5.25
CA ILE A 562 13.24 18.73 -3.83
C ILE A 562 14.73 18.43 -3.71
N GLU A 563 15.41 19.14 -2.80
CA GLU A 563 16.77 18.80 -2.38
C GLU A 563 16.70 18.02 -1.06
N TYR A 564 17.23 16.80 -1.08
CA TYR A 564 17.38 16.00 0.14
C TYR A 564 18.60 16.52 0.89
N LYS A 565 18.40 16.88 2.16
CA LYS A 565 19.47 17.35 3.04
C LYS A 565 20.10 16.17 3.77
N ASP A 566 21.44 16.20 3.88
CA ASP A 566 22.24 15.24 4.64
C ASP A 566 21.87 15.26 6.14
#